data_1aafdd6ee0e5c140a88d764eac4242c3
#
_entry.id   1aafdd6ee0e5c140a88d764eac4242c3
#
_cell.length_a   1.000
_cell.length_b   1.000
_cell.length_c   1.000
_cell.angle_alpha   90.00
_cell.angle_beta   90.00
_cell.angle_gamma   90.00
#
_symmetry.space_group_name_H-M   'P 1'
#
loop_
_entity.id
_entity.type
_entity.pdbx_description
1 polymer ?
#
loop_
_entity_poly.entity_id
_entity_poly.type
_entity_poly.pdbx_seq_one_letter_code
_entity_poly.pdbx_strand_id
1 'polypeptide(L)'
;MREYNLEILTFIMFGMVTFSAVFYNGLSLVQKMMLVYMFLFTLHEWEETRFPGGFAKLMLKFFKLKATPNKIHAAHIPVTILLIIITFVPFFTQYTLLALVPVYLGLFETFIHIIGIKLHKIEKPYTPGLITAMCLGLTSIIALLNLSNNNLLQSWDYVWGILIMFLCFGAMQRTVIAIYGLGYKDLIANLKNNR
;
A
#
# COMPACT_ATOMS: atom_id res chain seq x y z
N MET A 1 -1.27 12.98 17.58
CA MET A 1 -0.90 11.76 16.86
C MET A 1 -1.67 11.55 15.55
N ARG A 2 -3.01 11.69 15.53
CA ARG A 2 -3.80 11.40 14.31
C ARG A 2 -3.45 12.26 13.09
N GLU A 3 -2.97 13.48 13.30
CA GLU A 3 -2.59 14.42 12.23
C GLU A 3 -1.19 14.18 11.67
N TYR A 4 -0.35 13.40 12.35
CA TYR A 4 1.07 13.20 12.04
C TYR A 4 1.38 11.76 11.59
N ASN A 5 0.37 10.99 11.15
CA ASN A 5 0.59 9.60 10.75
C ASN A 5 1.57 9.47 9.58
N LEU A 6 1.49 10.38 8.62
CA LEU A 6 2.38 10.39 7.46
C LEU A 6 3.82 10.72 7.86
N GLU A 7 3.99 11.71 8.74
CA GLU A 7 5.28 12.10 9.28
C GLU A 7 5.90 10.97 10.13
N ILE A 8 5.08 10.26 10.92
CA ILE A 8 5.51 9.09 11.69
C ILE A 8 5.94 7.96 10.75
N LEU A 9 5.13 7.64 9.73
CA LEU A 9 5.49 6.66 8.71
C LEU A 9 6.83 7.03 8.05
N THR A 10 6.96 8.28 7.61
CA THR A 10 8.17 8.80 6.98
C THR A 10 9.38 8.64 7.89
N PHE A 11 9.27 9.06 9.14
CA PHE A 11 10.37 8.96 10.10
C PHE A 11 10.82 7.51 10.31
N ILE A 12 9.87 6.57 10.47
CA ILE A 12 10.16 5.15 10.67
C ILE A 12 10.81 4.55 9.41
N MET A 13 10.16 4.73 8.24
CA MET A 13 10.61 4.11 6.99
C MET A 13 11.94 4.70 6.49
N PHE A 14 12.06 6.02 6.46
CA PHE A 14 13.31 6.67 6.04
C PHE A 14 14.44 6.47 7.06
N GLY A 15 14.12 6.46 8.35
CA GLY A 15 15.08 6.11 9.39
C GLY A 15 15.66 4.70 9.16
N MET A 16 14.80 3.73 8.84
CA MET A 16 15.22 2.37 8.54
C MET A 16 16.05 2.28 7.25
N VAL A 17 15.64 2.97 6.19
CA VAL A 17 16.39 3.04 4.92
C VAL A 17 17.78 3.65 5.16
N THR A 18 17.85 4.79 5.85
CA THR A 18 19.13 5.48 6.13
C THR A 18 20.04 4.65 7.01
N PHE A 19 19.51 4.06 8.09
CA PHE A 19 20.28 3.18 8.97
C PHE A 19 20.84 1.98 8.22
N SER A 20 20.02 1.33 7.39
CA SER A 20 20.41 0.13 6.64
C SER A 20 21.39 0.43 5.49
N ALA A 21 21.40 1.68 4.99
CA ALA A 21 22.33 2.09 3.93
C ALA A 21 23.80 1.92 4.36
N VAL A 22 24.10 2.10 5.65
CA VAL A 22 25.45 1.90 6.22
C VAL A 22 25.91 0.43 6.08
N PHE A 23 24.97 -0.52 6.13
CA PHE A 23 25.24 -1.96 6.08
C PHE A 23 24.87 -2.59 4.75
N TYR A 24 24.64 -1.78 3.69
CA TYR A 24 24.04 -2.20 2.43
C TYR A 24 24.70 -3.44 1.79
N ASN A 25 26.03 -3.55 1.84
CA ASN A 25 26.76 -4.68 1.25
C ASN A 25 26.51 -6.01 1.97
N GLY A 26 26.15 -5.98 3.26
CA GLY A 26 25.83 -7.16 4.06
C GLY A 26 24.35 -7.58 4.00
N LEU A 27 23.49 -6.78 3.35
CA LEU A 27 22.07 -7.07 3.28
C LEU A 27 21.75 -8.16 2.25
N SER A 28 20.83 -9.06 2.60
CA SER A 28 20.28 -10.04 1.68
C SER A 28 19.43 -9.36 0.57
N LEU A 29 19.12 -10.12 -0.49
CA LEU A 29 18.25 -9.64 -1.56
C LEU A 29 16.89 -9.21 -1.02
N VAL A 30 16.28 -10.01 -0.12
CA VAL A 30 14.99 -9.69 0.52
C VAL A 30 15.08 -8.37 1.27
N GLN A 31 16.12 -8.16 2.07
CA GLN A 31 16.31 -6.92 2.82
C GLN A 31 16.44 -5.70 1.90
N LYS A 32 17.25 -5.81 0.85
CA LYS A 32 17.40 -4.73 -0.15
C LYS A 32 16.08 -4.39 -0.83
N MET A 33 15.29 -5.40 -1.19
CA MET A 33 13.95 -5.20 -1.75
C MET A 33 13.03 -4.49 -0.76
N MET A 34 13.00 -4.91 0.50
CA MET A 34 12.15 -4.28 1.51
C MET A 34 12.49 -2.81 1.73
N LEU A 35 13.77 -2.42 1.66
CA LEU A 35 14.15 -1.00 1.73
C LEU A 35 13.58 -0.18 0.57
N VAL A 36 13.59 -0.75 -0.64
CA VAL A 36 12.98 -0.09 -1.81
C VAL A 36 11.46 0.07 -1.59
N TYR A 37 10.78 -0.96 -1.08
CA TYR A 37 9.34 -0.85 -0.78
C TYR A 37 9.04 0.13 0.35
N MET A 38 9.83 0.17 1.42
CA MET A 38 9.70 1.17 2.49
C MET A 38 9.76 2.59 1.91
N PHE A 39 10.72 2.84 1.02
CA PHE A 39 10.86 4.13 0.36
C PHE A 39 9.67 4.43 -0.56
N LEU A 40 9.32 3.52 -1.46
CA LEU A 40 8.27 3.75 -2.45
C LEU A 40 6.86 3.85 -1.83
N PHE A 41 6.51 3.02 -0.85
CA PHE A 41 5.24 3.15 -0.15
C PHE A 41 5.13 4.46 0.63
N THR A 42 6.23 4.94 1.21
CA THR A 42 6.23 6.25 1.85
C THR A 42 5.94 7.35 0.84
N LEU A 43 6.60 7.34 -0.31
CA LEU A 43 6.33 8.32 -1.38
C LEU A 43 4.90 8.20 -1.90
N HIS A 44 4.37 6.97 -1.99
CA HIS A 44 3.00 6.73 -2.43
C HIS A 44 1.98 7.36 -1.48
N GLU A 45 2.13 7.15 -0.18
CA GLU A 45 1.30 7.80 0.84
C GLU A 45 1.41 9.34 0.79
N TRP A 46 2.59 9.89 0.49
CA TRP A 46 2.76 11.34 0.28
C TRP A 46 2.00 11.83 -0.96
N GLU A 47 2.09 11.11 -2.07
CA GLU A 47 1.38 11.44 -3.30
C GLU A 47 -0.14 11.39 -3.11
N GLU A 48 -0.66 10.38 -2.39
CA GLU A 48 -2.09 10.25 -2.11
C GLU A 48 -2.64 11.30 -1.15
N THR A 49 -1.85 11.71 -0.15
CA THR A 49 -2.35 12.53 0.96
C THR A 49 -2.00 14.01 0.86
N ARG A 50 -0.81 14.36 0.34
CA ARG A 50 -0.26 15.73 0.38
C ARG A 50 0.10 16.31 -1.01
N PHE A 51 0.82 15.58 -1.85
CA PHE A 51 1.42 16.11 -3.08
C PHE A 51 1.17 15.23 -4.30
N PRO A 52 0.08 15.45 -5.05
CA PRO A 52 -0.92 16.52 -4.95
C PRO A 52 -1.98 16.26 -3.91
N GLY A 53 -2.09 15.04 -3.38
CA GLY A 53 -3.09 14.68 -2.40
C GLY A 53 -4.51 14.55 -2.97
N GLY A 54 -5.46 14.17 -2.08
CA GLY A 54 -6.87 14.14 -2.45
C GLY A 54 -7.45 12.76 -2.69
N PHE A 55 -6.68 11.68 -2.59
CA PHE A 55 -7.16 10.31 -2.78
C PHE A 55 -8.33 9.98 -1.83
N ALA A 56 -8.21 10.30 -0.55
CA ALA A 56 -9.29 10.07 0.41
C ALA A 56 -10.59 10.80 0.02
N LYS A 57 -10.49 12.04 -0.48
CA LYS A 57 -11.65 12.80 -0.97
C LYS A 57 -12.28 12.15 -2.20
N LEU A 58 -11.46 11.62 -3.11
CA LEU A 58 -11.90 10.88 -4.29
C LEU A 58 -12.69 9.64 -3.89
N MET A 59 -12.18 8.85 -2.94
CA MET A 59 -12.85 7.67 -2.40
C MET A 59 -14.15 8.01 -1.70
N LEU A 60 -14.18 9.04 -0.85
CA LEU A 60 -15.39 9.50 -0.17
C LEU A 60 -16.46 9.92 -1.17
N LYS A 61 -16.08 10.64 -2.24
CA LYS A 61 -16.99 11.02 -3.31
C LYS A 61 -17.56 9.80 -4.04
N PHE A 62 -16.71 8.84 -4.37
CA PHE A 62 -17.10 7.61 -5.07
C PHE A 62 -18.11 6.78 -4.28
N PHE A 63 -17.88 6.62 -2.98
CA PHE A 63 -18.78 5.89 -2.09
C PHE A 63 -19.92 6.75 -1.52
N LYS A 64 -20.05 8.01 -1.93
CA LYS A 64 -21.02 9.00 -1.40
C LYS A 64 -20.98 9.13 0.13
N LEU A 65 -19.79 9.10 0.69
CA LEU A 65 -19.58 9.19 2.12
C LEU A 65 -19.24 10.61 2.56
N LYS A 66 -19.73 10.96 3.76
CA LYS A 66 -19.33 12.19 4.46
C LYS A 66 -18.43 11.79 5.63
N ALA A 67 -17.24 12.37 5.69
CA ALA A 67 -16.33 12.14 6.80
C ALA A 67 -15.78 13.46 7.33
N THR A 68 -15.61 13.54 8.64
CA THR A 68 -14.90 14.65 9.28
C THR A 68 -13.40 14.52 9.04
N PRO A 69 -12.62 15.61 9.07
CA PRO A 69 -11.16 15.55 8.97
C PRO A 69 -10.53 14.53 9.95
N ASN A 70 -11.04 14.50 11.18
CA ASN A 70 -10.56 13.55 12.19
C ASN A 70 -10.74 12.07 11.80
N LYS A 71 -11.84 11.72 11.10
CA LYS A 71 -12.06 10.36 10.59
C LYS A 71 -11.11 10.04 9.45
N ILE A 72 -10.86 11.01 8.55
CA ILE A 72 -9.90 10.85 7.45
C ILE A 72 -8.50 10.59 8.02
N HIS A 73 -8.04 11.40 8.96
CA HIS A 73 -6.73 11.19 9.61
C HIS A 73 -6.66 9.85 10.36
N ALA A 74 -7.76 9.45 11.04
CA ALA A 74 -7.80 8.16 11.73
C ALA A 74 -7.75 6.97 10.76
N ALA A 75 -8.31 7.10 9.56
CA ALA A 75 -8.29 6.05 8.54
C ALA A 75 -6.89 5.76 7.97
N HIS A 76 -5.95 6.70 8.07
CA HIS A 76 -4.55 6.47 7.69
C HIS A 76 -3.77 5.61 8.71
N ILE A 77 -4.25 5.48 9.96
CA ILE A 77 -3.55 4.67 10.98
C ILE A 77 -3.43 3.20 10.57
N PRO A 78 -4.52 2.48 10.21
CA PRO A 78 -4.40 1.08 9.77
C PRO A 78 -3.57 0.91 8.49
N VAL A 79 -3.57 1.89 7.59
CA VAL A 79 -2.70 1.89 6.39
C VAL A 79 -1.23 1.96 6.82
N THR A 80 -0.87 2.94 7.65
CA THR A 80 0.49 3.08 8.21
C THR A 80 0.96 1.80 8.89
N ILE A 81 0.12 1.19 9.74
CA ILE A 81 0.44 -0.06 10.45
C ILE A 81 0.66 -1.20 9.44
N LEU A 82 -0.22 -1.34 8.45
CA LEU A 82 -0.06 -2.36 7.41
C LEU A 82 1.28 -2.22 6.70
N LEU A 83 1.62 -1.02 6.20
CA LEU A 83 2.85 -0.78 5.45
C LEU A 83 4.10 -1.09 6.28
N ILE A 84 4.11 -0.73 7.56
CA ILE A 84 5.20 -1.07 8.48
C ILE A 84 5.29 -2.60 8.61
N ILE A 85 4.20 -3.30 8.91
CA ILE A 85 4.22 -4.74 9.12
C ILE A 85 4.71 -5.49 7.88
N ILE A 86 4.13 -5.21 6.70
CA ILE A 86 4.45 -5.96 5.48
C ILE A 86 5.86 -5.71 4.94
N THR A 87 6.52 -4.63 5.36
CA THR A 87 7.90 -4.33 4.96
C THR A 87 8.92 -4.72 6.03
N PHE A 88 8.62 -4.48 7.32
CA PHE A 88 9.54 -4.78 8.41
C PHE A 88 9.62 -6.27 8.71
N VAL A 89 8.47 -6.98 8.72
CA VAL A 89 8.50 -8.41 9.02
C VAL A 89 9.39 -9.17 8.05
N PRO A 90 9.25 -9.08 6.72
CA PRO A 90 10.17 -9.77 5.82
C PRO A 90 11.59 -9.21 5.85
N PHE A 91 11.79 -7.92 6.16
CA PHE A 91 13.13 -7.36 6.32
C PHE A 91 13.91 -8.06 7.44
N PHE A 92 13.30 -8.25 8.61
CA PHE A 92 13.96 -8.85 9.76
C PHE A 92 13.99 -10.38 9.72
N THR A 93 12.92 -11.03 9.23
CA THR A 93 12.85 -12.49 9.16
C THR A 93 13.53 -13.06 7.94
N GLN A 94 13.72 -12.25 6.90
CA GLN A 94 14.23 -12.64 5.58
C GLN A 94 13.43 -13.78 4.93
N TYR A 95 12.19 -14.00 5.39
CA TYR A 95 11.32 -15.05 4.89
C TYR A 95 10.68 -14.62 3.55
N THR A 96 11.10 -15.26 2.48
CA THR A 96 10.80 -14.87 1.10
C THR A 96 9.31 -14.86 0.79
N LEU A 97 8.54 -15.82 1.33
CA LEU A 97 7.09 -15.83 1.17
C LEU A 97 6.45 -14.52 1.66
N LEU A 98 6.90 -14.00 2.82
CA LEU A 98 6.35 -12.75 3.36
C LEU A 98 6.79 -11.53 2.54
N ALA A 99 7.93 -11.61 1.85
CA ALA A 99 8.38 -10.56 0.93
C ALA A 99 7.47 -10.43 -0.31
N LEU A 100 6.72 -11.48 -0.66
CA LEU A 100 5.72 -11.41 -1.73
C LEU A 100 4.52 -10.52 -1.38
N VAL A 101 4.24 -10.27 -0.10
CA VAL A 101 3.09 -9.47 0.32
C VAL A 101 3.20 -8.02 -0.17
N PRO A 102 4.28 -7.25 0.10
CA PRO A 102 4.45 -5.90 -0.45
C PRO A 102 4.63 -5.91 -1.97
N VAL A 103 5.21 -6.99 -2.55
CA VAL A 103 5.33 -7.15 -4.01
C VAL A 103 3.95 -7.20 -4.66
N TYR A 104 3.06 -8.04 -4.18
CA TYR A 104 1.70 -8.14 -4.71
C TYR A 104 0.85 -6.91 -4.40
N LEU A 105 1.06 -6.27 -3.25
CA LEU A 105 0.40 -5.00 -2.96
C LEU A 105 0.81 -3.92 -3.96
N GLY A 106 2.09 -3.82 -4.32
CA GLY A 106 2.56 -2.86 -5.32
C GLY A 106 1.95 -3.06 -6.70
N LEU A 107 1.77 -4.33 -7.15
CA LEU A 107 1.01 -4.65 -8.37
C LEU A 107 -0.45 -4.26 -8.24
N PHE A 108 -1.06 -4.54 -7.10
CA PHE A 108 -2.46 -4.24 -6.84
C PHE A 108 -2.72 -2.73 -6.82
N GLU A 109 -1.85 -1.94 -6.19
CA GLU A 109 -1.94 -0.47 -6.19
C GLU A 109 -1.88 0.09 -7.62
N THR A 110 -0.94 -0.40 -8.43
CA THR A 110 -0.86 -0.03 -9.85
C THR A 110 -2.18 -0.28 -10.58
N PHE A 111 -2.74 -1.47 -10.40
CA PHE A 111 -4.00 -1.87 -11.02
C PHE A 111 -5.18 -1.00 -10.56
N ILE A 112 -5.30 -0.73 -9.26
CA ILE A 112 -6.38 0.09 -8.70
C ILE A 112 -6.31 1.53 -9.18
N HIS A 113 -5.11 2.14 -9.25
CA HIS A 113 -4.96 3.50 -9.75
C HIS A 113 -5.28 3.62 -11.25
N ILE A 114 -4.88 2.65 -12.08
CA ILE A 114 -5.21 2.63 -13.51
C ILE A 114 -6.73 2.46 -13.71
N ILE A 115 -7.35 1.51 -13.03
CA ILE A 115 -8.80 1.30 -13.12
C ILE A 115 -9.56 2.49 -12.53
N GLY A 116 -9.04 3.09 -11.46
CA GLY A 116 -9.61 4.26 -10.80
C GLY A 116 -9.87 5.42 -11.75
N ILE A 117 -9.02 5.63 -12.74
CA ILE A 117 -9.21 6.68 -13.77
C ILE A 117 -10.57 6.48 -14.47
N LYS A 118 -10.89 5.24 -14.87
CA LYS A 118 -12.17 4.92 -15.54
C LYS A 118 -13.34 4.94 -14.56
N LEU A 119 -13.18 4.34 -13.39
CA LEU A 119 -14.24 4.22 -12.38
C LEU A 119 -14.72 5.59 -11.86
N HIS A 120 -13.78 6.50 -11.65
CA HIS A 120 -14.10 7.84 -11.14
C HIS A 120 -14.47 8.84 -12.24
N LYS A 121 -14.48 8.40 -13.53
CA LYS A 121 -14.77 9.27 -14.69
C LYS A 121 -13.92 10.54 -14.67
N ILE A 122 -12.61 10.36 -14.41
CA ILE A 122 -11.68 11.47 -14.28
C ILE A 122 -11.30 11.95 -15.68
N GLU A 123 -11.50 13.25 -15.95
CA GLU A 123 -11.19 13.85 -17.27
C GLU A 123 -9.68 13.82 -17.57
N LYS A 124 -8.85 14.03 -16.55
CA LYS A 124 -7.38 13.92 -16.68
C LYS A 124 -6.96 12.50 -16.33
N PRO A 125 -6.07 11.84 -17.09
CA PRO A 125 -5.66 10.46 -16.85
C PRO A 125 -4.70 10.35 -15.64
N TYR A 126 -5.11 10.87 -14.50
CA TYR A 126 -4.32 10.90 -13.27
C TYR A 126 -5.22 10.75 -12.03
N THR A 127 -4.85 9.82 -11.16
CA THR A 127 -5.36 9.72 -9.77
C THR A 127 -4.23 10.06 -8.81
N PRO A 128 -4.51 10.71 -7.65
CA PRO A 128 -3.47 10.87 -6.62
C PRO A 128 -2.89 9.51 -6.23
N GLY A 129 -1.57 9.38 -6.27
CA GLY A 129 -0.88 8.10 -6.06
C GLY A 129 -0.48 7.35 -7.34
N LEU A 130 -0.95 7.76 -8.53
CA LEU A 130 -0.72 7.01 -9.77
C LEU A 130 0.78 6.89 -10.13
N ILE A 131 1.56 7.96 -9.99
CA ILE A 131 2.97 7.95 -10.42
C ILE A 131 3.77 6.97 -9.56
N THR A 132 3.62 7.07 -8.25
CA THR A 132 4.31 6.17 -7.33
C THR A 132 3.76 4.76 -7.38
N ALA A 133 2.46 4.56 -7.65
CA ALA A 133 1.89 3.24 -7.92
C ALA A 133 2.52 2.59 -9.16
N MET A 134 2.77 3.34 -10.23
CA MET A 134 3.49 2.83 -11.42
C MET A 134 4.94 2.42 -11.07
N CYS A 135 5.62 3.20 -10.23
CA CYS A 135 6.95 2.83 -9.71
C CYS A 135 6.89 1.56 -8.87
N LEU A 136 5.88 1.41 -7.99
CA LEU A 136 5.64 0.20 -7.20
C LEU A 136 5.42 -1.01 -8.11
N GLY A 137 4.58 -0.89 -9.14
CA GLY A 137 4.31 -1.98 -10.09
C GLY A 137 5.55 -2.43 -10.85
N LEU A 138 6.33 -1.49 -11.37
CA LEU A 138 7.59 -1.79 -12.06
C LEU A 138 8.57 -2.48 -11.10
N THR A 139 8.74 -1.95 -9.90
CA THR A 139 9.58 -2.56 -8.85
C THR A 139 9.09 -3.97 -8.51
N SER A 140 7.77 -4.19 -8.46
CA SER A 140 7.19 -5.48 -8.15
C SER A 140 7.47 -6.53 -9.24
N ILE A 141 7.40 -6.14 -10.52
CA ILE A 141 7.79 -7.02 -11.63
C ILE A 141 9.27 -7.40 -11.51
N ILE A 142 10.14 -6.42 -11.30
CA ILE A 142 11.59 -6.64 -11.13
C ILE A 142 11.86 -7.55 -9.93
N ALA A 143 11.15 -7.33 -8.81
CA ALA A 143 11.28 -8.13 -7.61
C ALA A 143 10.88 -9.58 -7.83
N LEU A 144 9.74 -9.85 -8.49
CA LEU A 144 9.29 -11.20 -8.82
C LEU A 144 10.30 -11.93 -9.71
N LEU A 145 10.81 -11.26 -10.74
CA LEU A 145 11.84 -11.81 -11.62
C LEU A 145 13.12 -12.16 -10.85
N ASN A 146 13.59 -11.28 -9.97
CA ASN A 146 14.79 -11.54 -9.17
C ASN A 146 14.58 -12.70 -8.20
N LEU A 147 13.47 -12.75 -7.48
CA LEU A 147 13.18 -13.85 -6.54
C LEU A 147 13.07 -15.19 -7.27
N SER A 148 12.41 -15.21 -8.44
CA SER A 148 12.28 -16.40 -9.27
C SER A 148 13.62 -16.87 -9.84
N ASN A 149 14.40 -15.96 -10.44
CA ASN A 149 15.69 -16.30 -11.08
C ASN A 149 16.75 -16.79 -10.06
N ASN A 150 16.64 -16.34 -8.81
CA ASN A 150 17.50 -16.82 -7.74
C ASN A 150 16.97 -18.09 -7.04
N ASN A 151 15.90 -18.71 -7.54
CA ASN A 151 15.25 -19.90 -6.98
C ASN A 151 14.87 -19.75 -5.50
N LEU A 152 14.47 -18.53 -5.10
CA LEU A 152 14.10 -18.24 -3.72
C LEU A 152 12.61 -18.51 -3.43
N LEU A 153 11.82 -18.90 -4.46
CA LEU A 153 10.40 -19.17 -4.37
C LEU A 153 10.07 -20.59 -4.79
N GLN A 154 9.19 -21.21 -4.04
CA GLN A 154 8.51 -22.44 -4.44
C GLN A 154 7.20 -22.13 -5.17
N SER A 155 6.67 -23.08 -5.96
CA SER A 155 5.44 -22.86 -6.74
C SER A 155 4.24 -22.44 -5.89
N TRP A 156 4.13 -22.93 -4.67
CA TRP A 156 3.05 -22.58 -3.75
C TRP A 156 3.23 -21.20 -3.09
N ASP A 157 4.45 -20.65 -3.03
CA ASP A 157 4.69 -19.33 -2.43
C ASP A 157 3.95 -18.23 -3.19
N TYR A 158 3.85 -18.35 -4.51
CA TYR A 158 3.09 -17.40 -5.33
C TYR A 158 1.62 -17.33 -4.91
N VAL A 159 1.00 -18.48 -4.65
CA VAL A 159 -0.41 -18.56 -4.24
C VAL A 159 -0.58 -18.03 -2.82
N TRP A 160 0.25 -18.51 -1.89
CA TRP A 160 0.17 -18.07 -0.49
C TRP A 160 0.49 -16.58 -0.33
N GLY A 161 1.45 -16.04 -1.08
CA GLY A 161 1.76 -14.61 -1.06
C GLY A 161 0.57 -13.75 -1.45
N ILE A 162 -0.15 -14.13 -2.52
CA ILE A 162 -1.40 -13.45 -2.95
C ILE A 162 -2.47 -13.54 -1.85
N LEU A 163 -2.70 -14.72 -1.28
CA LEU A 163 -3.71 -14.93 -0.24
C LEU A 163 -3.40 -14.11 1.01
N ILE A 164 -2.15 -14.11 1.47
CA ILE A 164 -1.73 -13.33 2.64
C ILE A 164 -1.89 -11.84 2.35
N MET A 165 -1.50 -11.36 1.16
CA MET A 165 -1.68 -9.97 0.77
C MET A 165 -3.16 -9.56 0.88
N PHE A 166 -4.07 -10.33 0.28
CA PHE A 166 -5.50 -10.01 0.35
C PHE A 166 -6.08 -10.10 1.75
N LEU A 167 -5.60 -11.01 2.60
CA LEU A 167 -6.01 -11.08 4.00
C LEU A 167 -5.56 -9.83 4.78
N CYS A 168 -4.30 -9.43 4.63
CA CYS A 168 -3.76 -8.24 5.28
C CYS A 168 -4.46 -6.96 4.80
N PHE A 169 -4.59 -6.81 3.48
CA PHE A 169 -5.28 -5.68 2.87
C PHE A 169 -6.76 -5.63 3.25
N GLY A 170 -7.46 -6.78 3.23
CA GLY A 170 -8.86 -6.87 3.64
C GLY A 170 -9.09 -6.53 5.11
N ALA A 171 -8.19 -6.96 6.01
CA ALA A 171 -8.23 -6.60 7.43
C ALA A 171 -8.05 -5.09 7.62
N MET A 172 -7.08 -4.49 6.93
CA MET A 172 -6.86 -3.05 6.93
C MET A 172 -8.10 -2.31 6.40
N GLN A 173 -8.61 -2.69 5.23
CA GLN A 173 -9.81 -2.08 4.62
C GLN A 173 -11.03 -2.17 5.54
N ARG A 174 -11.25 -3.31 6.19
CA ARG A 174 -12.33 -3.46 7.18
C ARG A 174 -12.20 -2.46 8.32
N THR A 175 -10.99 -2.24 8.80
CA THR A 175 -10.71 -1.28 9.88
C THR A 175 -10.98 0.15 9.42
N VAL A 176 -10.54 0.51 8.21
CA VAL A 176 -10.82 1.82 7.59
C VAL A 176 -12.33 2.06 7.47
N ILE A 177 -13.09 1.10 6.95
CA ILE A 177 -14.55 1.19 6.80
C ILE A 177 -15.22 1.38 8.17
N ALA A 178 -14.79 0.63 9.19
CA ALA A 178 -15.31 0.74 10.55
C ALA A 178 -15.04 2.13 11.18
N ILE A 179 -13.89 2.75 10.91
CA ILE A 179 -13.57 4.12 11.35
C ILE A 179 -14.55 5.13 10.75
N TYR A 180 -15.00 4.92 9.52
CA TYR A 180 -16.05 5.74 8.92
C TYR A 180 -17.44 5.48 9.51
N GLY A 181 -17.61 4.44 10.32
CA GLY A 181 -18.88 4.06 10.95
C GLY A 181 -19.79 3.27 10.02
N LEU A 182 -19.21 2.52 9.08
CA LEU A 182 -19.92 1.77 8.05
C LEU A 182 -19.62 0.28 8.16
N GLY A 183 -20.56 -0.52 7.63
CA GLY A 183 -20.33 -1.92 7.32
C GLY A 183 -20.18 -2.15 5.82
N TYR A 184 -19.69 -3.32 5.42
CA TYR A 184 -19.62 -3.67 3.99
C TYR A 184 -20.99 -3.65 3.28
N LYS A 185 -22.06 -3.97 4.01
CA LYS A 185 -23.43 -3.91 3.46
C LYS A 185 -23.81 -2.49 3.06
N ASP A 186 -23.46 -1.49 3.88
CA ASP A 186 -23.72 -0.08 3.61
C ASP A 186 -22.95 0.40 2.38
N LEU A 187 -21.69 -0.03 2.26
CA LEU A 187 -20.84 0.30 1.12
C LEU A 187 -21.41 -0.25 -0.19
N ILE A 188 -21.87 -1.51 -0.19
CA ILE A 188 -22.49 -2.16 -1.36
C ILE A 188 -23.81 -1.49 -1.71
N ALA A 189 -24.64 -1.13 -0.72
CA ALA A 189 -25.88 -0.41 -0.94
C ALA A 189 -25.64 0.96 -1.60
N ASN A 190 -24.64 1.71 -1.12
CA ASN A 190 -24.24 2.99 -1.69
C ASN A 190 -23.76 2.86 -3.15
N LEU A 191 -23.03 1.79 -3.49
CA LEU A 191 -22.59 1.53 -4.86
C LEU A 191 -23.74 1.17 -5.80
N LYS A 192 -24.72 0.38 -5.34
CA LYS A 192 -25.91 0.03 -6.14
C LYS A 192 -26.76 1.25 -6.47
N ASN A 193 -26.89 2.19 -5.55
CA ASN A 193 -27.63 3.44 -5.74
C ASN A 193 -26.86 4.44 -6.63
N ASN A 194 -25.68 4.07 -7.13
CA ASN A 194 -24.84 4.87 -8.03
C ASN A 194 -24.96 4.49 -9.51
N ARG A 195 -25.69 3.40 -9.80
CA ARG A 195 -25.97 2.96 -11.16
C ARG A 195 -27.33 3.47 -11.62
#